data_b31bd1f7ddc34ef23af245f6372d721e
#
_entry.id   b31bd1f7ddc34ef23af245f6372d721e
#
_cell.length_a   1.000
_cell.length_b   1.000
_cell.length_c   1.000
_cell.angle_alpha   90.00
_cell.angle_beta   90.00
_cell.angle_gamma   90.00
#
_symmetry.space_group_name_H-M   'P 1'
#
loop_
_entity.id
_entity.type
_entity.pdbx_description
1 polymer ?
#
loop_
_entity_poly.entity_id
_entity_poly.type
_entity_poly.pdbx_seq_one_letter_code
_entity_poly.pdbx_strand_id
1 'polypeptide(L)'
;MRSAVLVLVALAVVACKGSDGGSGTGSPGGGSGGGTSAVGTGSGAQPDPSADDQSRFDQERQPNEIVASLGLKPGMVVADVGAGTGLLTVHVARAVFPGGHVVATDIDAAVLDYLSARMEAAGFDSIVEARQVSPTDPGLEPNTYDLILLAQVDHYFDDRVAWLTKAAPALRAGGRLAISNRMQNRAPAFAAAESVGFHVVTEVNDVPGQFVALFELNP
;
A
#
# COMPACT_ATOMS: atom_id res chain seq x y z
N MET A 1 42.60 2.80 -5.11
CA MET A 1 42.30 1.71 -4.18
C MET A 1 41.19 2.19 -3.23
N ARG A 2 39.96 1.85 -3.46
CA ARG A 2 38.83 2.13 -2.58
C ARG A 2 38.07 0.82 -2.37
N SER A 3 38.11 0.32 -1.13
CA SER A 3 37.53 -0.93 -0.70
C SER A 3 36.01 -0.86 -0.78
N ALA A 4 35.42 -1.82 -1.48
CA ALA A 4 34.00 -2.09 -1.47
C ALA A 4 33.65 -2.86 -0.19
N VAL A 5 32.78 -2.30 0.63
CA VAL A 5 32.17 -3.02 1.78
C VAL A 5 30.91 -3.69 1.27
N LEU A 6 30.96 -5.01 1.21
CA LEU A 6 29.84 -5.88 0.87
C LEU A 6 29.02 -6.10 2.15
N VAL A 7 27.83 -5.48 2.25
CA VAL A 7 26.89 -5.77 3.33
C VAL A 7 25.95 -6.89 2.87
N LEU A 8 26.20 -8.08 3.41
CA LEU A 8 25.30 -9.23 3.28
C LEU A 8 24.15 -9.07 4.28
N VAL A 9 22.94 -8.85 3.81
CA VAL A 9 21.74 -8.95 4.63
C VAL A 9 21.26 -10.40 4.59
N ALA A 10 21.48 -11.12 5.67
CA ALA A 10 20.97 -12.48 5.87
C ALA A 10 19.49 -12.42 6.26
N LEU A 11 18.62 -13.02 5.47
CA LEU A 11 17.23 -13.31 5.83
C LEU A 11 17.23 -14.47 6.83
N ALA A 12 16.90 -14.20 8.08
CA ALA A 12 16.64 -15.24 9.07
C ALA A 12 15.17 -15.68 9.00
N VAL A 13 14.93 -16.83 8.41
CA VAL A 13 13.65 -17.55 8.49
C VAL A 13 13.61 -18.25 9.86
N VAL A 14 12.79 -17.77 10.78
CA VAL A 14 12.51 -18.48 12.04
C VAL A 14 11.37 -19.46 11.79
N ALA A 15 11.72 -20.73 11.65
CA ALA A 15 10.76 -21.84 11.68
C ALA A 15 10.43 -22.18 13.14
N CYS A 16 9.21 -21.92 13.58
CA CYS A 16 8.70 -22.44 14.85
C CYS A 16 8.38 -23.92 14.70
N LYS A 17 9.20 -24.75 15.35
CA LYS A 17 9.00 -26.19 15.47
C LYS A 17 8.14 -26.45 16.71
N GLY A 18 6.94 -27.00 16.52
CA GLY A 18 6.09 -27.50 17.59
C GLY A 18 6.71 -28.71 18.27
N SER A 19 6.59 -28.78 19.59
CA SER A 19 6.87 -30.00 20.38
C SER A 19 5.61 -30.41 21.10
N ASP A 20 5.12 -31.60 20.74
CA ASP A 20 4.10 -32.37 21.43
C ASP A 20 4.66 -32.95 22.74
N GLY A 21 3.76 -33.14 23.72
CA GLY A 21 3.91 -34.26 24.66
C GLY A 21 3.66 -33.93 26.13
N GLY A 22 2.63 -34.54 26.71
CA GLY A 22 2.60 -34.74 28.15
C GLY A 22 1.18 -34.88 28.73
N SER A 23 0.65 -36.09 28.70
CA SER A 23 -0.55 -36.53 29.40
C SER A 23 -0.35 -36.56 30.93
N GLY A 24 -1.37 -36.13 31.70
CA GLY A 24 -1.41 -36.29 33.16
C GLY A 24 -2.85 -36.23 33.69
N THR A 25 -3.34 -37.38 34.06
CA THR A 25 -4.66 -37.64 34.67
C THR A 25 -4.71 -37.21 36.14
N GLY A 26 -5.89 -36.66 36.58
CA GLY A 26 -6.16 -36.50 38.01
C GLY A 26 -7.38 -35.62 38.29
N SER A 27 -8.48 -36.24 38.66
CA SER A 27 -9.66 -35.67 39.33
C SER A 27 -9.81 -36.34 40.69
N PRO A 28 -10.69 -35.95 41.65
CA PRO A 28 -11.51 -34.74 41.84
C PRO A 28 -11.41 -34.16 43.27
N GLY A 29 -12.00 -33.01 43.51
CA GLY A 29 -12.21 -32.52 44.86
C GLY A 29 -13.00 -31.21 44.89
N GLY A 30 -14.23 -31.24 45.42
CA GLY A 30 -15.17 -30.12 45.48
C GLY A 30 -14.83 -29.07 46.56
N GLY A 31 -15.44 -27.90 46.43
CA GLY A 31 -15.38 -26.82 47.41
C GLY A 31 -16.22 -25.62 46.96
N SER A 32 -17.41 -25.53 47.53
CA SER A 32 -18.35 -24.42 47.49
C SER A 32 -17.76 -23.17 48.18
N GLY A 33 -17.86 -22.00 47.55
CA GLY A 33 -17.52 -20.74 48.19
C GLY A 33 -17.92 -19.55 47.28
N GLY A 34 -19.09 -18.95 47.56
CA GLY A 34 -19.54 -17.73 46.88
C GLY A 34 -18.68 -16.52 47.24
N GLY A 35 -18.30 -15.77 46.23
CA GLY A 35 -17.66 -14.49 46.34
C GLY A 35 -17.98 -13.69 45.11
N THR A 36 -18.91 -12.72 45.25
CA THR A 36 -19.20 -11.70 44.24
C THR A 36 -18.00 -10.77 44.13
N SER A 37 -17.13 -11.02 43.19
CA SER A 37 -16.09 -10.06 42.80
C SER A 37 -16.53 -9.35 41.53
N ALA A 38 -16.66 -8.02 41.63
CA ALA A 38 -16.89 -7.12 40.51
C ALA A 38 -15.81 -7.36 39.44
N VAL A 39 -16.26 -7.80 38.28
CA VAL A 39 -15.43 -7.87 37.07
C VAL A 39 -15.19 -6.43 36.63
N GLY A 40 -14.01 -5.91 36.99
CA GLY A 40 -13.46 -4.75 36.33
C GLY A 40 -13.19 -5.13 34.87
N THR A 41 -14.05 -4.67 33.98
CA THR A 41 -13.78 -4.67 32.53
C THR A 41 -12.70 -3.68 32.23
N GLY A 42 -11.45 -4.03 32.52
CA GLY A 42 -10.31 -3.42 31.89
C GLY A 42 -10.32 -3.90 30.42
N SER A 43 -10.92 -3.12 29.56
CA SER A 43 -10.67 -3.22 28.11
C SER A 43 -9.21 -2.86 27.89
N GLY A 44 -8.34 -3.83 28.04
CA GLY A 44 -7.00 -3.78 27.51
C GLY A 44 -7.16 -3.87 26.00
N ALA A 45 -7.26 -2.70 25.36
CA ALA A 45 -7.18 -2.64 23.92
C ALA A 45 -5.88 -3.35 23.54
N GLN A 46 -5.99 -4.47 22.81
CA GLN A 46 -4.83 -5.10 22.23
C GLN A 46 -4.15 -4.05 21.34
N PRO A 47 -2.80 -3.92 21.39
CA PRO A 47 -2.10 -2.98 20.53
C PRO A 47 -2.52 -3.29 19.08
N ASP A 48 -3.00 -2.27 18.40
CA ASP A 48 -3.40 -2.38 17.00
C ASP A 48 -2.15 -2.69 16.16
N PRO A 49 -2.01 -3.91 15.62
CA PRO A 49 -0.84 -4.27 14.82
C PRO A 49 -0.69 -3.38 13.57
N SER A 50 -1.77 -2.70 13.16
CA SER A 50 -1.75 -1.76 12.04
C SER A 50 -0.98 -0.47 12.35
N ALA A 51 -0.93 -0.04 13.61
CA ALA A 51 -0.20 1.17 14.01
C ALA A 51 1.32 0.95 13.99
N ASP A 52 1.79 -0.22 14.44
CA ASP A 52 3.21 -0.57 14.40
C ASP A 52 3.68 -0.75 12.95
N ASP A 53 2.86 -1.36 12.10
CA ASP A 53 3.15 -1.50 10.66
C ASP A 53 3.21 -0.15 9.97
N GLN A 54 2.32 0.78 10.29
CA GLN A 54 2.36 2.13 9.73
C GLN A 54 3.62 2.87 10.17
N SER A 55 3.96 2.83 11.45
CA SER A 55 5.16 3.50 11.98
C SER A 55 6.45 2.98 11.34
N ARG A 56 6.56 1.66 11.18
CA ARG A 56 7.70 1.03 10.50
C ARG A 56 7.76 1.42 9.01
N PHE A 57 6.62 1.38 8.31
CA PHE A 57 6.53 1.80 6.92
C PHE A 57 6.98 3.26 6.75
N ASP A 58 6.49 4.15 7.61
CA ASP A 58 6.80 5.58 7.54
C ASP A 58 8.31 5.85 7.73
N GLN A 59 8.97 5.08 8.61
CA GLN A 59 10.41 5.20 8.83
C GLN A 59 11.24 4.63 7.68
N GLU A 60 10.86 3.49 7.12
CA GLU A 60 11.65 2.76 6.12
C GLU A 60 11.40 3.27 4.70
N ARG A 61 10.18 3.72 4.39
CA ARG A 61 9.73 4.01 3.03
C ARG A 61 9.60 5.50 2.73
N GLN A 62 9.68 6.36 3.75
CA GLN A 62 9.58 7.82 3.61
C GLN A 62 8.38 8.25 2.74
N PRO A 63 7.14 7.83 3.09
CA PRO A 63 5.96 8.06 2.27
C PRO A 63 5.66 9.55 2.04
N ASN A 64 6.05 10.42 2.97
CA ASN A 64 5.89 11.85 2.82
C ASN A 64 6.68 12.40 1.63
N GLU A 65 7.91 11.91 1.40
CA GLU A 65 8.73 12.30 0.26
C GLU A 65 8.13 11.79 -1.05
N ILE A 66 7.63 10.55 -1.04
CA ILE A 66 6.92 9.98 -2.20
C ILE A 66 5.70 10.84 -2.53
N VAL A 67 4.81 11.09 -1.55
CA VAL A 67 3.57 11.84 -1.76
C VAL A 67 3.83 13.30 -2.16
N ALA A 68 4.85 13.94 -1.58
CA ALA A 68 5.27 15.29 -1.98
C ALA A 68 5.66 15.34 -3.47
N SER A 69 6.34 14.29 -3.96
CA SER A 69 6.75 14.18 -5.38
C SER A 69 5.57 13.99 -6.34
N LEU A 70 4.42 13.48 -5.87
CA LEU A 70 3.23 13.25 -6.70
C LEU A 70 2.51 14.55 -7.07
N GLY A 71 2.75 15.64 -6.34
CA GLY A 71 2.08 16.93 -6.57
C GLY A 71 0.58 16.90 -6.30
N LEU A 72 0.14 16.06 -5.35
CA LEU A 72 -1.26 15.95 -4.94
C LEU A 72 -1.77 17.24 -4.31
N LYS A 73 -3.06 17.50 -4.50
CA LYS A 73 -3.75 18.67 -3.94
C LYS A 73 -5.12 18.26 -3.42
N PRO A 74 -5.67 18.99 -2.43
CA PRO A 74 -7.05 18.82 -2.02
C PRO A 74 -8.02 18.86 -3.19
N GLY A 75 -9.01 17.97 -3.18
CA GLY A 75 -10.00 17.83 -4.23
C GLY A 75 -9.63 16.92 -5.39
N MET A 76 -8.40 16.39 -5.46
CA MET A 76 -8.01 15.44 -6.50
C MET A 76 -8.65 14.06 -6.32
N VAL A 77 -8.88 13.38 -7.45
CA VAL A 77 -9.31 11.98 -7.51
C VAL A 77 -8.11 11.12 -7.92
N VAL A 78 -7.75 10.17 -7.08
CA VAL A 78 -6.56 9.33 -7.24
C VAL A 78 -6.94 7.85 -7.28
N ALA A 79 -6.37 7.09 -8.21
CA ALA A 79 -6.37 5.63 -8.16
C ALA A 79 -5.04 5.17 -7.54
N ASP A 80 -5.08 4.48 -6.41
CA ASP A 80 -3.93 3.83 -5.78
C ASP A 80 -3.99 2.33 -6.08
N VAL A 81 -3.18 1.89 -7.05
CA VAL A 81 -3.25 0.53 -7.60
C VAL A 81 -2.25 -0.39 -6.90
N GLY A 82 -2.74 -1.56 -6.47
CA GLY A 82 -1.96 -2.46 -5.64
C GLY A 82 -1.71 -1.87 -4.27
N ALA A 83 -2.76 -1.28 -3.69
CA ALA A 83 -2.70 -0.51 -2.45
C ALA A 83 -2.32 -1.36 -1.22
N GLY A 84 -2.45 -2.70 -1.32
CA GLY A 84 -2.18 -3.61 -0.24
C GLY A 84 -2.99 -3.27 1.00
N THR A 85 -2.36 -3.26 2.16
CA THR A 85 -3.02 -2.92 3.44
C THR A 85 -3.20 -1.41 3.68
N GLY A 86 -2.98 -0.56 2.66
CA GLY A 86 -3.25 0.88 2.72
C GLY A 86 -2.21 1.75 3.42
N LEU A 87 -0.97 1.24 3.60
CA LEU A 87 0.09 1.98 4.30
C LEU A 87 0.45 3.30 3.59
N LEU A 88 0.52 3.33 2.26
CA LEU A 88 0.72 4.55 1.49
C LEU A 88 -0.60 5.30 1.26
N THR A 89 -1.69 4.56 1.10
CA THR A 89 -3.03 5.11 0.83
C THR A 89 -3.45 6.15 1.88
N VAL A 90 -3.11 5.94 3.16
CA VAL A 90 -3.43 6.91 4.24
C VAL A 90 -2.76 8.27 4.01
N HIS A 91 -1.54 8.29 3.45
CA HIS A 91 -0.83 9.54 3.12
C HIS A 91 -1.42 10.19 1.88
N VAL A 92 -1.81 9.38 0.86
CA VAL A 92 -2.49 9.86 -0.34
C VAL A 92 -3.84 10.48 0.03
N ALA A 93 -4.66 9.80 0.85
CA ALA A 93 -5.94 10.29 1.32
C ALA A 93 -5.80 11.63 2.06
N ARG A 94 -4.79 11.75 2.95
CA ARG A 94 -4.50 13.00 3.66
C ARG A 94 -4.14 14.14 2.70
N ALA A 95 -3.38 13.86 1.63
CA ALA A 95 -2.94 14.86 0.67
C ALA A 95 -4.09 15.39 -0.21
N VAL A 96 -5.09 14.56 -0.51
CA VAL A 96 -6.25 14.96 -1.32
C VAL A 96 -7.41 15.51 -0.49
N PHE A 97 -7.39 15.36 0.83
CA PHE A 97 -8.41 15.92 1.73
C PHE A 97 -8.21 17.45 1.92
N PRO A 98 -9.29 18.26 2.01
CA PRO A 98 -10.70 17.90 1.83
C PRO A 98 -11.12 17.86 0.35
N GLY A 99 -12.23 17.15 0.11
CA GLY A 99 -12.94 17.17 -1.18
C GLY A 99 -12.35 16.25 -2.25
N GLY A 100 -11.22 15.58 -1.98
CA GLY A 100 -10.66 14.56 -2.86
C GLY A 100 -11.26 13.18 -2.62
N HIS A 101 -10.90 12.24 -3.48
CA HIS A 101 -11.32 10.84 -3.39
C HIS A 101 -10.18 9.91 -3.81
N VAL A 102 -10.07 8.75 -3.18
CA VAL A 102 -9.08 7.71 -3.51
C VAL A 102 -9.80 6.40 -3.80
N VAL A 103 -9.57 5.84 -4.98
CA VAL A 103 -9.96 4.46 -5.29
C VAL A 103 -8.72 3.58 -5.11
N ALA A 104 -8.69 2.82 -4.02
CA ALA A 104 -7.61 1.93 -3.67
C ALA A 104 -7.92 0.51 -4.17
N THR A 105 -7.16 0.01 -5.14
CA THR A 105 -7.42 -1.29 -5.74
C THR A 105 -6.37 -2.31 -5.36
N ASP A 106 -6.78 -3.57 -5.17
CA ASP A 106 -5.89 -4.72 -5.02
C ASP A 106 -6.55 -5.99 -5.56
N ILE A 107 -5.78 -7.02 -5.84
CA ILE A 107 -6.29 -8.33 -6.28
C ILE A 107 -6.69 -9.21 -5.10
N ASP A 108 -6.18 -8.94 -3.90
CA ASP A 108 -6.43 -9.70 -2.69
C ASP A 108 -7.45 -8.99 -1.80
N ALA A 109 -8.64 -9.57 -1.68
CA ALA A 109 -9.70 -9.05 -0.83
C ALA A 109 -9.30 -8.95 0.64
N ALA A 110 -8.47 -9.88 1.14
CA ALA A 110 -8.09 -9.87 2.55
C ALA A 110 -7.21 -8.65 2.90
N VAL A 111 -6.34 -8.19 2.00
CA VAL A 111 -5.56 -6.97 2.26
C VAL A 111 -6.42 -5.71 2.19
N LEU A 112 -7.50 -5.72 1.39
CA LEU A 112 -8.46 -4.62 1.32
C LEU A 112 -9.32 -4.49 2.59
N ASP A 113 -9.58 -5.58 3.30
CA ASP A 113 -10.22 -5.52 4.63
C ASP A 113 -9.32 -4.79 5.63
N TYR A 114 -8.01 -5.05 5.63
CA TYR A 114 -7.05 -4.30 6.45
C TYR A 114 -6.94 -2.83 6.02
N LEU A 115 -6.96 -2.56 4.71
CA LEU A 115 -6.97 -1.19 4.19
C LEU A 115 -8.20 -0.44 4.70
N SER A 116 -9.39 -1.03 4.59
CA SER A 116 -10.64 -0.41 5.04
C SER A 116 -10.61 -0.09 6.54
N ALA A 117 -10.18 -1.04 7.37
CA ALA A 117 -10.02 -0.81 8.81
C ALA A 117 -9.01 0.31 9.12
N ARG A 118 -7.90 0.39 8.35
CA ARG A 118 -6.92 1.46 8.47
C ARG A 118 -7.48 2.83 8.10
N MET A 119 -8.29 2.92 7.03
CA MET A 119 -8.93 4.17 6.62
C MET A 119 -9.96 4.63 7.65
N GLU A 120 -10.75 3.72 8.21
CA GLU A 120 -11.66 4.01 9.31
C GLU A 120 -10.91 4.57 10.54
N ALA A 121 -9.86 3.89 10.97
CA ALA A 121 -9.02 4.33 12.10
C ALA A 121 -8.37 5.70 11.86
N ALA A 122 -8.04 6.03 10.61
CA ALA A 122 -7.45 7.30 10.21
C ALA A 122 -8.49 8.41 9.92
N GLY A 123 -9.79 8.08 9.88
CA GLY A 123 -10.89 9.01 9.57
C GLY A 123 -11.00 9.37 8.09
N PHE A 124 -10.60 8.47 7.19
CA PHE A 124 -10.64 8.64 5.74
C PHE A 124 -11.58 7.66 5.02
N ASP A 125 -12.34 6.85 5.76
CA ASP A 125 -13.30 5.89 5.23
C ASP A 125 -14.32 6.50 4.26
N SER A 126 -14.71 7.75 4.49
CA SER A 126 -15.67 8.47 3.62
C SER A 126 -15.09 8.93 2.28
N ILE A 127 -13.78 8.94 2.11
CA ILE A 127 -13.11 9.41 0.88
C ILE A 127 -12.22 8.36 0.21
N VAL A 128 -12.06 7.17 0.83
CA VAL A 128 -11.29 6.06 0.28
C VAL A 128 -12.22 4.89 -0.01
N GLU A 129 -12.28 4.49 -1.26
CA GLU A 129 -12.97 3.29 -1.72
C GLU A 129 -11.98 2.15 -1.89
N ALA A 130 -12.16 1.05 -1.14
CA ALA A 130 -11.41 -0.18 -1.33
C ALA A 130 -12.10 -1.06 -2.39
N ARG A 131 -11.39 -1.45 -3.44
CA ARG A 131 -11.96 -2.17 -4.58
C ARG A 131 -11.11 -3.36 -4.98
N GLN A 132 -11.71 -4.55 -4.95
CA GLN A 132 -11.05 -5.74 -5.50
C GLN A 132 -11.13 -5.73 -7.04
N VAL A 133 -10.01 -5.99 -7.70
CA VAL A 133 -9.88 -6.04 -9.16
C VAL A 133 -9.20 -7.34 -9.62
N SER A 134 -9.21 -7.61 -10.92
CA SER A 134 -8.44 -8.72 -11.46
C SER A 134 -7.00 -8.29 -11.78
N PRO A 135 -6.03 -9.23 -11.86
CA PRO A 135 -4.64 -8.89 -12.20
C PRO A 135 -4.47 -8.21 -13.57
N THR A 136 -5.40 -8.45 -14.48
CA THR A 136 -5.34 -7.97 -15.87
C THR A 136 -6.31 -6.84 -16.19
N ASP A 137 -7.10 -6.41 -15.21
CA ASP A 137 -8.07 -5.32 -15.38
C ASP A 137 -7.92 -4.32 -14.23
N PRO A 138 -7.53 -3.07 -14.50
CA PRO A 138 -7.38 -2.04 -13.47
C PRO A 138 -8.69 -1.70 -12.73
N GLY A 139 -9.85 -2.00 -13.31
CA GLY A 139 -11.16 -1.70 -12.72
C GLY A 139 -11.41 -0.22 -12.48
N LEU A 140 -10.85 0.65 -13.33
CA LEU A 140 -10.90 2.10 -13.20
C LEU A 140 -11.91 2.71 -14.17
N GLU A 141 -12.65 3.71 -13.71
CA GLU A 141 -13.63 4.44 -14.51
C GLU A 141 -12.91 5.37 -15.53
N PRO A 142 -13.38 5.43 -16.78
CA PRO A 142 -12.76 6.27 -17.79
C PRO A 142 -12.90 7.78 -17.46
N ASN A 143 -11.90 8.56 -17.83
CA ASN A 143 -11.86 10.03 -17.69
C ASN A 143 -12.18 10.54 -16.27
N THR A 144 -11.65 9.87 -15.25
CA THR A 144 -12.03 10.12 -13.85
C THR A 144 -10.87 10.63 -13.01
N TYR A 145 -9.66 10.12 -13.21
CA TYR A 145 -8.56 10.28 -12.28
C TYR A 145 -7.61 11.41 -12.66
N ASP A 146 -7.24 12.21 -11.66
CA ASP A 146 -6.13 13.17 -11.73
C ASP A 146 -4.78 12.48 -11.74
N LEU A 147 -4.70 11.36 -11.00
CA LEU A 147 -3.50 10.56 -10.87
C LEU A 147 -3.86 9.09 -10.76
N ILE A 148 -3.14 8.25 -11.50
CA ILE A 148 -3.06 6.81 -11.28
C ILE A 148 -1.70 6.54 -10.69
N LEU A 149 -1.64 5.99 -9.46
CA LEU A 149 -0.42 5.66 -8.73
C LEU A 149 -0.15 4.16 -8.79
N LEU A 150 1.05 3.80 -9.25
CA LEU A 150 1.62 2.46 -9.21
C LEU A 150 2.81 2.47 -8.25
N ALA A 151 2.57 2.19 -6.95
CA ALA A 151 3.61 2.17 -5.95
C ALA A 151 4.08 0.75 -5.65
N GLN A 152 5.24 0.36 -6.14
CA GLN A 152 5.85 -0.97 -5.96
C GLN A 152 4.98 -2.13 -6.47
N VAL A 153 4.15 -1.91 -7.50
CA VAL A 153 3.21 -2.90 -8.03
C VAL A 153 3.46 -3.27 -9.49
N ASP A 154 3.89 -2.32 -10.33
CA ASP A 154 4.01 -2.51 -11.78
C ASP A 154 4.91 -3.71 -12.18
N HIS A 155 5.85 -4.08 -11.35
CA HIS A 155 6.76 -5.21 -11.59
C HIS A 155 6.10 -6.59 -11.39
N TYR A 156 4.89 -6.63 -10.84
CA TYR A 156 4.07 -7.85 -10.74
C TYR A 156 3.14 -8.06 -11.94
N PHE A 157 3.01 -7.07 -12.82
CA PHE A 157 2.16 -7.23 -14.00
C PHE A 157 2.82 -8.18 -15.01
N ASP A 158 2.09 -9.20 -15.46
CA ASP A 158 2.54 -10.13 -16.49
C ASP A 158 2.86 -9.40 -17.80
N ASP A 159 2.02 -8.40 -18.15
CA ASP A 159 2.20 -7.52 -19.30
C ASP A 159 1.89 -6.07 -18.90
N ARG A 160 2.95 -5.29 -18.61
CA ARG A 160 2.84 -3.88 -18.24
C ARG A 160 2.20 -3.03 -19.34
N VAL A 161 2.52 -3.31 -20.61
CA VAL A 161 2.01 -2.54 -21.75
C VAL A 161 0.52 -2.76 -21.90
N ALA A 162 0.07 -4.01 -21.86
CA ALA A 162 -1.35 -4.34 -21.92
C ALA A 162 -2.13 -3.74 -20.74
N TRP A 163 -1.56 -3.79 -19.53
CA TRP A 163 -2.18 -3.21 -18.33
C TRP A 163 -2.29 -1.69 -18.43
N LEU A 164 -1.21 -1.00 -18.79
CA LEU A 164 -1.18 0.47 -18.95
C LEU A 164 -2.10 0.94 -20.08
N THR A 165 -2.22 0.17 -21.17
CA THR A 165 -3.15 0.46 -22.27
C THR A 165 -4.61 0.49 -21.78
N LYS A 166 -4.97 -0.38 -20.85
CA LYS A 166 -6.31 -0.41 -20.24
C LYS A 166 -6.51 0.71 -19.22
N ALA A 167 -5.45 1.07 -18.49
CA ALA A 167 -5.53 2.10 -17.45
C ALA A 167 -5.50 3.53 -18.02
N ALA A 168 -4.80 3.76 -19.13
CA ALA A 168 -4.61 5.10 -19.68
C ALA A 168 -5.93 5.87 -19.93
N PRO A 169 -7.02 5.26 -20.46
CA PRO A 169 -8.30 5.95 -20.66
C PRO A 169 -8.98 6.40 -19.35
N ALA A 170 -8.56 5.91 -18.18
CA ALA A 170 -9.10 6.32 -16.91
C ALA A 170 -8.58 7.70 -16.45
N LEU A 171 -7.45 8.14 -16.98
CA LEU A 171 -6.95 9.49 -16.73
C LEU A 171 -7.86 10.53 -17.40
N ARG A 172 -8.20 11.58 -16.66
CA ARG A 172 -8.86 12.76 -17.21
C ARG A 172 -7.88 13.62 -18.00
N ALA A 173 -8.37 14.59 -18.73
CA ALA A 173 -7.52 15.56 -19.44
C ALA A 173 -6.55 16.26 -18.46
N GLY A 174 -5.25 16.16 -18.71
CA GLY A 174 -4.20 16.64 -17.81
C GLY A 174 -3.94 15.75 -16.58
N GLY A 175 -4.57 14.58 -16.50
CA GLY A 175 -4.26 13.56 -15.50
C GLY A 175 -2.93 12.88 -15.76
N ARG A 176 -2.30 12.32 -14.73
CA ARG A 176 -0.94 11.77 -14.78
C ARG A 176 -0.89 10.33 -14.27
N LEU A 177 0.02 9.57 -14.86
CA LEU A 177 0.47 8.30 -14.29
C LEU A 177 1.67 8.58 -13.39
N ALA A 178 1.69 8.03 -12.18
CA ALA A 178 2.82 8.03 -11.28
C ALA A 178 3.32 6.60 -11.07
N ILE A 179 4.62 6.39 -11.21
CA ILE A 179 5.27 5.11 -10.88
C ILE A 179 6.33 5.36 -9.82
N SER A 180 6.17 4.72 -8.66
CA SER A 180 7.17 4.71 -7.59
C SER A 180 7.69 3.28 -7.40
N ASN A 181 8.97 3.04 -7.66
CA ASN A 181 9.54 1.70 -7.57
C ASN A 181 11.05 1.74 -7.28
N ARG A 182 11.65 0.57 -7.08
CA ARG A 182 13.10 0.41 -6.94
C ARG A 182 13.79 0.68 -8.28
N MET A 183 15.01 1.24 -8.24
CA MET A 183 15.79 1.60 -9.44
C MET A 183 15.98 0.45 -10.44
N GLN A 184 16.03 -0.79 -9.99
CA GLN A 184 16.13 -1.96 -10.88
C GLN A 184 14.90 -2.14 -11.79
N ASN A 185 13.73 -1.64 -11.40
CA ASN A 185 12.48 -1.70 -12.16
C ASN A 185 12.27 -0.47 -13.06
N ARG A 186 13.15 0.54 -12.99
CA ARG A 186 12.99 1.81 -13.71
C ARG A 186 12.94 1.61 -15.22
N ALA A 187 13.97 0.99 -15.80
CA ALA A 187 14.05 0.86 -17.25
C ALA A 187 12.84 0.12 -17.86
N PRO A 188 12.41 -1.05 -17.36
CA PRO A 188 11.21 -1.72 -17.89
C PRO A 188 9.91 -0.93 -17.65
N ALA A 189 9.78 -0.18 -16.55
CA ALA A 189 8.60 0.65 -16.29
C ALA A 189 8.51 1.81 -17.28
N PHE A 190 9.62 2.51 -17.54
CA PHE A 190 9.67 3.62 -18.50
C PHE A 190 9.38 3.13 -19.92
N ALA A 191 10.03 2.03 -20.36
CA ALA A 191 9.80 1.47 -21.69
C ALA A 191 8.32 1.07 -21.90
N ALA A 192 7.68 0.50 -20.89
CA ALA A 192 6.26 0.15 -20.98
C ALA A 192 5.37 1.40 -21.05
N ALA A 193 5.63 2.43 -20.24
CA ALA A 193 4.89 3.68 -20.27
C ALA A 193 5.03 4.39 -21.64
N GLU A 194 6.25 4.50 -22.16
CA GLU A 194 6.53 5.09 -23.48
C GLU A 194 5.82 4.33 -24.61
N SER A 195 5.76 2.99 -24.53
CA SER A 195 5.07 2.16 -25.53
C SER A 195 3.57 2.42 -25.62
N VAL A 196 2.97 2.96 -24.56
CA VAL A 196 1.53 3.31 -24.48
C VAL A 196 1.30 4.79 -24.85
N GLY A 197 2.36 5.55 -25.08
CA GLY A 197 2.28 6.96 -25.45
C GLY A 197 2.43 7.91 -24.26
N PHE A 198 2.87 7.44 -23.12
CA PHE A 198 3.27 8.30 -22.00
C PHE A 198 4.68 8.86 -22.23
N HIS A 199 4.92 10.08 -21.79
CA HIS A 199 6.25 10.65 -21.66
C HIS A 199 6.49 11.12 -20.22
N VAL A 200 7.73 10.99 -19.75
CA VAL A 200 8.10 11.44 -18.41
C VAL A 200 8.12 12.97 -18.34
N VAL A 201 7.46 13.53 -17.32
CA VAL A 201 7.47 14.99 -17.07
C VAL A 201 8.26 15.35 -15.81
N THR A 202 8.37 14.42 -14.87
CA THR A 202 9.13 14.59 -13.64
C THR A 202 9.70 13.26 -13.19
N GLU A 203 10.94 13.27 -12.72
CA GLU A 203 11.55 12.13 -12.02
C GLU A 203 12.29 12.65 -10.78
N VAL A 204 12.05 11.99 -9.64
CA VAL A 204 12.66 12.28 -8.35
C VAL A 204 13.27 11.00 -7.78
N ASN A 205 14.51 11.11 -7.25
CA ASN A 205 15.28 10.00 -6.72
C ASN A 205 15.75 10.30 -5.28
N ASP A 206 14.96 11.05 -4.52
CA ASP A 206 15.31 11.51 -3.17
C ASP A 206 15.30 10.37 -2.14
N VAL A 207 14.52 9.32 -2.39
CA VAL A 207 14.52 8.10 -1.57
C VAL A 207 15.58 7.14 -2.08
N PRO A 208 16.60 6.79 -1.27
CA PRO A 208 17.71 5.95 -1.72
C PRO A 208 17.25 4.63 -2.34
N GLY A 209 17.75 4.33 -3.54
CA GLY A 209 17.47 3.10 -4.27
C GLY A 209 16.07 3.02 -4.89
N GLN A 210 15.31 4.11 -4.86
CA GLN A 210 13.97 4.22 -5.44
C GLN A 210 13.91 5.38 -6.43
N PHE A 211 12.89 5.37 -7.29
CA PHE A 211 12.49 6.49 -8.12
C PHE A 211 11.00 6.77 -7.95
N VAL A 212 10.61 8.00 -8.15
CA VAL A 212 9.22 8.42 -8.38
C VAL A 212 9.19 9.17 -9.70
N ALA A 213 8.42 8.68 -10.65
CA ALA A 213 8.29 9.32 -11.96
C ALA A 213 6.83 9.64 -12.26
N LEU A 214 6.60 10.84 -12.79
CA LEU A 214 5.31 11.30 -13.29
C LEU A 214 5.35 11.31 -14.81
N PHE A 215 4.29 10.82 -15.41
CA PHE A 215 4.13 10.72 -16.83
C PHE A 215 2.82 11.38 -17.27
N GLU A 216 2.81 11.98 -18.45
CA GLU A 216 1.63 12.47 -19.15
C GLU A 216 1.46 11.76 -20.48
N LEU A 217 0.21 11.59 -20.93
CA LEU A 217 -0.06 11.08 -22.27
C LEU A 217 0.31 12.15 -23.30
N ASN A 218 0.89 11.72 -24.42
CA ASN A 218 1.09 12.57 -25.56
C ASN A 218 -0.28 13.08 -26.06
N PRO A 219 -0.38 14.35 -26.49
CA PRO A 219 -1.62 14.92 -26.99
C PRO A 219 -2.11 14.24 -28.29
#